data_399f5513ebb1f30ecac4de575d70fb89
#
_entry.id   399f5513ebb1f30ecac4de575d70fb89
#
_cell.length_a   1.000
_cell.length_b   1.000
_cell.length_c   1.000
_cell.angle_alpha   90.00
_cell.angle_beta   90.00
_cell.angle_gamma   90.00
#
_symmetry.space_group_name_H-M   'P 1'
#
loop_
_entity.id
_entity.type
_entity.pdbx_description
1 polymer ?
#
loop_
_entity_poly.entity_id
_entity_poly.type
_entity_poly.pdbx_seq_one_letter_code
_entity_poly.pdbx_strand_id
1 'polypeptide(L)'
;MRYIARGRVHAPRVREDLPWLHQLYRGDFLELAREACEEKVSPAGDDRYGVVLNVQRGTRMRFECHVDSNPLTGLLFCTDHVNGGELVFAHDAAAASIDDVERDCSVVRPSAGHLIFFDARRYPHYVRPLANLSDMRVVAVMNYYTESCPESTRPPELNRHLYGDQ
;
A
#
# COMPACT_ATOMS: atom_id res chain seq x y z
N MET A 1 -13.66 -18.40 0.68
CA MET A 1 -14.69 -17.36 0.53
C MET A 1 -14.00 -16.01 0.42
N ARG A 2 -13.92 -15.44 -0.80
CA ARG A 2 -13.19 -14.17 -1.03
C ARG A 2 -14.11 -13.01 -0.64
N TYR A 3 -13.86 -12.35 0.47
CA TYR A 3 -14.46 -11.06 0.78
C TYR A 3 -13.47 -9.95 0.45
N ILE A 4 -13.64 -9.36 -0.72
CA ILE A 4 -12.91 -8.16 -1.12
C ILE A 4 -13.94 -7.03 -1.18
N ALA A 5 -14.24 -6.42 -0.02
CA ALA A 5 -14.89 -5.12 -0.01
C ALA A 5 -13.79 -4.07 0.20
N ARG A 6 -13.26 -3.53 -0.88
CA ARG A 6 -12.25 -2.47 -0.84
C ARG A 6 -12.92 -1.11 -0.91
N GLY A 7 -12.81 -0.32 0.15
CA GLY A 7 -12.97 1.13 0.02
C GLY A 7 -11.63 1.70 -0.47
N ARG A 8 -11.55 2.15 -1.70
CA ARG A 8 -10.38 2.85 -2.25
C ARG A 8 -10.80 4.23 -2.75
N VAL A 9 -10.09 5.26 -2.30
CA VAL A 9 -10.17 6.58 -2.94
C VAL A 9 -9.02 6.66 -3.94
N HIS A 10 -9.38 6.75 -5.22
CA HIS A 10 -8.41 6.73 -6.32
C HIS A 10 -7.58 8.03 -6.38
N ALA A 11 -6.37 7.93 -6.92
CA ALA A 11 -5.40 9.01 -6.93
C ALA A 11 -5.90 10.32 -7.55
N PRO A 12 -6.67 10.36 -8.65
CA PRO A 12 -7.25 11.61 -9.16
C PRO A 12 -8.11 12.34 -8.13
N ARG A 13 -8.94 11.61 -7.35
CA ARG A 13 -9.74 12.20 -6.26
C ARG A 13 -8.88 12.65 -5.10
N VAL A 14 -7.83 11.88 -4.74
CA VAL A 14 -6.88 12.31 -3.71
C VAL A 14 -6.20 13.63 -4.12
N ARG A 15 -5.79 13.77 -5.39
CA ARG A 15 -5.19 15.00 -5.89
C ARG A 15 -6.17 16.18 -5.84
N GLU A 16 -7.44 15.96 -6.17
CA GLU A 16 -8.48 16.97 -6.19
C GLU A 16 -8.89 17.40 -4.78
N ASP A 17 -9.20 16.44 -3.90
CA ASP A 17 -9.79 16.67 -2.59
C ASP A 17 -8.74 16.89 -1.49
N LEU A 18 -7.52 16.34 -1.66
CA LEU A 18 -6.41 16.40 -0.72
C LEU A 18 -5.10 16.84 -1.42
N PRO A 19 -5.07 18.03 -2.06
CA PRO A 19 -3.92 18.47 -2.84
C PRO A 19 -2.62 18.52 -2.03
N TRP A 20 -2.70 18.79 -0.72
CA TRP A 20 -1.56 18.78 0.19
C TRP A 20 -0.89 17.39 0.27
N LEU A 21 -1.68 16.29 0.27
CA LEU A 21 -1.14 14.94 0.32
C LEU A 21 -0.43 14.58 -0.99
N HIS A 22 -0.98 15.00 -2.13
CA HIS A 22 -0.34 14.85 -3.42
C HIS A 22 0.96 15.67 -3.52
N GLN A 23 1.01 16.87 -2.93
CA GLN A 23 2.22 17.69 -2.84
C GLN A 23 3.29 17.01 -1.99
N LEU A 24 2.94 16.48 -0.81
CA LEU A 24 3.87 15.70 0.03
C LEU A 24 4.40 14.46 -0.70
N TYR A 25 3.53 13.73 -1.41
CA TYR A 25 3.93 12.56 -2.19
C TYR A 25 5.02 12.87 -3.23
N ARG A 26 4.90 14.01 -3.91
CA ARG A 26 5.87 14.44 -4.96
C ARG A 26 7.02 15.29 -4.42
N GLY A 27 6.95 15.74 -3.19
CA GLY A 27 7.95 16.55 -2.49
C GLY A 27 8.60 15.79 -1.33
N ASP A 28 8.30 16.17 -0.10
CA ASP A 28 9.01 15.70 1.09
C ASP A 28 9.00 14.16 1.24
N PHE A 29 7.90 13.49 0.93
CA PHE A 29 7.85 12.03 0.99
C PHE A 29 8.68 11.35 -0.11
N LEU A 30 8.81 11.99 -1.28
CA LEU A 30 9.73 11.52 -2.32
C LEU A 30 11.20 11.66 -1.87
N GLU A 31 11.57 12.76 -1.20
CA GLU A 31 12.92 12.91 -0.66
C GLU A 31 13.21 11.84 0.41
N LEU A 32 12.29 11.60 1.34
CA LEU A 32 12.41 10.51 2.31
C LEU A 32 12.51 9.12 1.64
N ALA A 33 11.75 8.90 0.57
CA ALA A 33 11.83 7.65 -0.21
C ALA A 33 13.21 7.48 -0.86
N ARG A 34 13.83 8.59 -1.33
CA ARG A 34 15.18 8.60 -1.89
C ARG A 34 16.25 8.32 -0.84
N GLU A 35 16.08 8.84 0.38
CA GLU A 35 16.97 8.54 1.49
C GLU A 35 16.88 7.08 1.96
N ALA A 36 15.68 6.48 1.84
CA ALA A 36 15.42 5.09 2.23
C ALA A 36 15.84 4.05 1.17
N CYS A 37 16.22 4.47 -0.03
CA CYS A 37 16.54 3.61 -1.16
C CYS A 37 17.91 3.94 -1.73
N GLU A 38 18.72 2.91 -2.03
CA GLU A 38 20.05 3.08 -2.65
C GLU A 38 19.99 3.51 -4.12
N GLU A 39 18.85 3.23 -4.78
CA GLU A 39 18.63 3.60 -6.17
C GLU A 39 17.93 4.96 -6.29
N LYS A 40 18.01 5.54 -7.48
CA LYS A 40 17.23 6.73 -7.80
C LYS A 40 15.74 6.41 -7.82
N VAL A 41 15.00 7.13 -6.99
CA VAL A 41 13.54 6.97 -6.84
C VAL A 41 12.81 8.05 -7.60
N SER A 42 11.73 7.65 -8.30
CA SER A 42 10.79 8.54 -8.99
C SER A 42 9.35 8.24 -8.59
N PRO A 43 8.48 9.26 -8.54
CA PRO A 43 7.06 9.04 -8.32
C PRO A 43 6.43 8.42 -9.58
N ALA A 44 5.23 7.83 -9.44
CA ALA A 44 4.47 7.37 -10.59
C ALA A 44 4.20 8.53 -11.56
N GLY A 45 4.43 8.29 -12.83
CA GLY A 45 4.08 9.21 -13.92
C GLY A 45 2.60 9.16 -14.26
N ASP A 46 1.98 7.98 -14.11
CA ASP A 46 0.54 7.80 -14.26
C ASP A 46 -0.18 8.18 -12.95
N ASP A 47 -0.89 9.31 -12.97
CA ASP A 47 -1.60 9.86 -11.82
C ASP A 47 -2.57 8.87 -11.14
N ARG A 48 -3.03 7.82 -11.85
CA ARG A 48 -3.90 6.79 -11.26
C ARG A 48 -3.20 5.94 -10.21
N TYR A 49 -1.86 5.89 -10.26
CA TYR A 49 -1.03 5.04 -9.41
C TYR A 49 -0.20 5.80 -8.38
N GLY A 50 -0.26 7.12 -8.36
CA GLY A 50 0.56 7.95 -7.47
C GLY A 50 0.28 7.69 -6.01
N VAL A 51 -0.70 8.38 -5.45
CA VAL A 51 -1.14 8.22 -4.07
C VAL A 51 -2.62 7.91 -4.00
N VAL A 52 -2.97 6.83 -3.29
CA VAL A 52 -4.37 6.40 -3.09
C VAL A 52 -4.66 6.24 -1.61
N LEU A 53 -5.92 6.40 -1.20
CA LEU A 53 -6.34 6.03 0.14
C LEU A 53 -6.98 4.66 0.13
N ASN A 54 -6.45 3.76 0.96
CA ASN A 54 -7.08 2.49 1.28
C ASN A 54 -7.87 2.64 2.57
N VAL A 55 -9.17 2.37 2.49
CA VAL A 55 -10.11 2.42 3.61
C VAL A 55 -10.60 1.02 3.91
N GLN A 56 -10.35 0.54 5.11
CA GLN A 56 -10.83 -0.73 5.62
C GLN A 56 -11.85 -0.45 6.73
N ARG A 57 -13.00 -1.12 6.67
CA ARG A 57 -14.09 -0.92 7.65
C ARG A 57 -14.57 -2.26 8.19
N GLY A 58 -14.75 -2.32 9.51
CA GLY A 58 -15.29 -3.48 10.18
C GLY A 58 -14.45 -4.75 9.99
N THR A 59 -14.95 -5.85 10.51
CA THR A 59 -14.19 -7.12 10.65
C THR A 59 -14.11 -7.97 9.38
N ARG A 60 -14.85 -7.62 8.33
CA ARG A 60 -14.95 -8.44 7.11
C ARG A 60 -14.04 -8.00 5.97
N MET A 61 -13.48 -6.78 6.07
CA MET A 61 -12.56 -6.25 5.06
C MET A 61 -11.14 -6.58 5.44
N ARG A 62 -10.38 -7.14 4.50
CA ARG A 62 -8.93 -7.35 4.62
C ARG A 62 -8.27 -7.26 3.25
N PHE A 63 -6.97 -7.10 3.25
CA PHE A 63 -6.18 -7.25 2.03
C PHE A 63 -5.56 -8.64 2.03
N GLU A 64 -5.75 -9.39 0.95
CA GLU A 64 -5.19 -10.73 0.78
C GLU A 64 -3.67 -10.67 0.58
N CYS A 65 -3.01 -11.81 0.80
CA CYS A 65 -1.58 -11.94 0.55
C CYS A 65 -1.25 -11.64 -0.92
N HIS A 66 -0.31 -10.73 -1.13
CA HIS A 66 0.16 -10.31 -2.45
C HIS A 66 1.56 -9.70 -2.37
N VAL A 67 2.14 -9.47 -3.54
CA VAL A 67 3.25 -8.54 -3.77
C VAL A 67 2.76 -7.41 -4.66
N ASP A 68 3.35 -6.23 -4.53
CA ASP A 68 3.00 -5.10 -5.38
C ASP A 68 3.73 -5.16 -6.73
N SER A 69 3.27 -4.38 -7.68
CA SER A 69 3.93 -4.23 -8.98
C SER A 69 5.05 -3.19 -8.96
N ASN A 70 5.03 -2.26 -8.01
CA ASN A 70 6.04 -1.23 -7.82
C ASN A 70 7.10 -1.68 -6.80
N PRO A 71 8.37 -1.28 -6.97
CA PRO A 71 9.46 -1.73 -6.11
C PRO A 71 9.44 -1.12 -4.72
N LEU A 72 8.95 0.11 -4.58
CA LEU A 72 8.94 0.83 -3.33
C LEU A 72 7.54 1.37 -3.02
N THR A 73 6.98 0.94 -1.91
CA THR A 73 5.69 1.43 -1.42
C THR A 73 5.90 2.24 -0.14
N GLY A 74 5.37 3.46 -0.13
CA GLY A 74 5.23 4.27 1.07
C GLY A 74 3.84 4.11 1.66
N LEU A 75 3.73 3.96 2.97
CA LEU A 75 2.47 3.92 3.70
C LEU A 75 2.45 4.96 4.81
N LEU A 76 1.56 5.95 4.68
CA LEU A 76 1.24 6.86 5.77
C LEU A 76 -0.03 6.38 6.46
N PHE A 77 0.10 5.96 7.73
CA PHE A 77 -1.05 5.59 8.54
C PHE A 77 -1.80 6.85 8.99
N CYS A 78 -3.09 6.91 8.66
CA CYS A 78 -3.96 8.05 9.01
C CYS A 78 -4.82 7.77 10.26
N THR A 79 -4.84 6.52 10.73
CA THR A 79 -5.63 6.08 11.90
C THR A 79 -4.82 5.16 12.79
N ASP A 80 -5.12 5.17 14.09
CA ASP A 80 -4.58 4.23 15.08
C ASP A 80 -5.53 3.05 15.24
N HIS A 81 -4.95 1.85 15.39
CA HIS A 81 -5.70 0.67 15.82
C HIS A 81 -4.87 -0.15 16.81
N VAL A 82 -5.49 -0.49 17.92
CA VAL A 82 -4.86 -1.34 18.94
C VAL A 82 -4.91 -2.81 18.54
N ASN A 83 -6.00 -3.24 17.91
CA ASN A 83 -6.24 -4.63 17.50
C ASN A 83 -6.79 -4.69 16.07
N GLY A 84 -6.13 -5.47 15.23
CA GLY A 84 -6.49 -5.62 13.83
C GLY A 84 -5.97 -4.48 12.93
N GLY A 85 -6.03 -4.70 11.62
CA GLY A 85 -5.54 -3.75 10.63
C GLY A 85 -4.02 -3.69 10.52
N GLU A 86 -3.30 -4.60 11.20
CA GLU A 86 -1.84 -4.71 11.08
C GLU A 86 -1.44 -5.08 9.66
N LEU A 87 -0.36 -4.48 9.20
CA LEU A 87 0.34 -4.90 7.99
C LEU A 87 1.33 -6.00 8.38
N VAL A 88 1.26 -7.14 7.70
CA VAL A 88 2.08 -8.33 7.98
C VAL A 88 2.92 -8.65 6.76
N PHE A 89 4.22 -8.83 6.95
CA PHE A 89 5.20 -9.16 5.93
C PHE A 89 5.75 -10.56 6.16
N ALA A 90 5.77 -11.40 5.14
CA ALA A 90 6.50 -12.66 5.18
C ALA A 90 8.00 -12.43 5.15
N HIS A 91 8.77 -13.22 5.90
CA HIS A 91 10.21 -13.30 5.72
C HIS A 91 10.58 -14.20 4.52
N ASP A 92 9.73 -15.18 4.20
CA ASP A 92 9.87 -16.01 3.02
C ASP A 92 9.25 -15.33 1.79
N ALA A 93 10.09 -15.01 0.80
CA ALA A 93 9.65 -14.43 -0.47
C ALA A 93 8.75 -15.36 -1.31
N ALA A 94 8.71 -16.65 -1.00
CA ALA A 94 7.87 -17.64 -1.67
C ALA A 94 6.49 -17.81 -1.03
N ALA A 95 6.19 -17.10 0.07
CA ALA A 95 4.89 -17.17 0.72
C ALA A 95 3.77 -16.75 -0.24
N ALA A 96 2.77 -17.62 -0.43
CA ALA A 96 1.70 -17.44 -1.41
C ALA A 96 0.31 -17.32 -0.76
N SER A 97 0.22 -17.52 0.53
CA SER A 97 -1.02 -17.48 1.30
C SER A 97 -0.84 -16.75 2.63
N ILE A 98 -1.94 -16.35 3.25
CA ILE A 98 -1.92 -15.77 4.60
C ILE A 98 -1.29 -16.75 5.60
N ASP A 99 -1.61 -18.04 5.49
CA ASP A 99 -1.07 -19.07 6.39
C ASP A 99 0.45 -19.21 6.23
N ASP A 100 0.98 -19.02 5.02
CA ASP A 100 2.42 -19.02 4.79
C ASP A 100 3.08 -17.79 5.44
N VAL A 101 2.47 -16.61 5.25
CA VAL A 101 2.96 -15.36 5.84
C VAL A 101 2.98 -15.44 7.37
N GLU A 102 1.94 -15.97 8.00
CA GLU A 102 1.83 -16.03 9.48
C GLU A 102 2.81 -17.00 10.14
N ARG A 103 3.44 -17.91 9.38
CA ARG A 103 4.43 -18.84 9.95
C ARG A 103 5.71 -18.15 10.39
N ASP A 104 6.17 -17.16 9.62
CA ASP A 104 7.38 -16.40 9.91
C ASP A 104 7.25 -15.00 9.31
N CYS A 105 6.94 -14.01 10.16
CA CYS A 105 6.54 -12.68 9.71
C CYS A 105 6.98 -11.56 10.65
N SER A 106 7.06 -10.37 10.05
CA SER A 106 7.09 -9.10 10.79
C SER A 106 5.72 -8.44 10.75
N VAL A 107 5.35 -7.79 11.83
CA VAL A 107 4.05 -7.13 12.00
C VAL A 107 4.24 -5.64 12.27
N VAL A 108 3.62 -4.81 11.43
CA VAL A 108 3.58 -3.35 11.60
C VAL A 108 2.17 -2.95 12.06
N ARG A 109 2.09 -2.37 13.24
CA ARG A 109 0.83 -1.86 13.78
C ARG A 109 0.53 -0.47 13.22
N PRO A 110 -0.71 -0.19 12.81
CA PRO A 110 -1.11 1.15 12.40
C PRO A 110 -0.92 2.13 13.56
N SER A 111 -0.23 3.23 13.29
CA SER A 111 -0.09 4.35 14.22
C SER A 111 -0.20 5.64 13.40
N ALA A 112 -1.19 6.46 13.71
CA ALA A 112 -1.46 7.69 12.96
C ALA A 112 -0.23 8.61 12.91
N GLY A 113 0.05 9.14 11.74
CA GLY A 113 1.23 9.98 11.49
C GLY A 113 2.53 9.23 11.20
N HIS A 114 2.57 7.90 11.36
CA HIS A 114 3.74 7.12 10.98
C HIS A 114 3.77 6.88 9.47
N LEU A 115 4.95 7.10 8.89
CA LEU A 115 5.29 6.81 7.50
C LEU A 115 6.32 5.69 7.47
N ILE A 116 6.07 4.67 6.66
CA ILE A 116 7.02 3.59 6.39
C ILE A 116 7.26 3.44 4.90
N PHE A 117 8.44 2.96 4.53
CA PHE A 117 8.78 2.53 3.17
C PHE A 117 9.22 1.07 3.20
N PHE A 118 8.87 0.31 2.18
CA PHE A 118 9.28 -1.08 2.05
C PHE A 118 9.34 -1.54 0.59
N ASP A 119 10.17 -2.57 0.35
CA ASP A 119 10.24 -3.25 -0.95
C ASP A 119 9.01 -4.15 -1.13
N ALA A 120 8.00 -3.58 -1.76
CA ALA A 120 6.69 -4.21 -1.90
C ALA A 120 6.64 -5.34 -2.94
N ARG A 121 7.65 -5.45 -3.82
CA ARG A 121 7.77 -6.55 -4.78
C ARG A 121 8.42 -7.78 -4.19
N ARG A 122 9.31 -7.56 -3.22
CA ARG A 122 10.11 -8.63 -2.64
C ARG A 122 9.37 -9.38 -1.55
N TYR A 123 8.62 -8.64 -0.70
CA TYR A 123 8.03 -9.21 0.48
C TYR A 123 6.51 -9.42 0.31
N PRO A 124 6.06 -10.69 0.21
CA PRO A 124 4.63 -10.98 0.29
C PRO A 124 4.05 -10.43 1.57
N HIS A 125 2.93 -9.75 1.44
CA HIS A 125 2.31 -9.08 2.57
C HIS A 125 0.79 -9.08 2.47
N TYR A 126 0.15 -8.86 3.61
CA TYR A 126 -1.29 -8.71 3.70
C TYR A 126 -1.67 -7.79 4.86
N VAL A 127 -2.94 -7.42 4.96
CA VAL A 127 -3.46 -6.62 6.08
C VAL A 127 -4.52 -7.43 6.81
N ARG A 128 -4.33 -7.60 8.12
CA ARG A 128 -5.30 -8.28 8.99
C ARG A 128 -6.67 -7.57 8.99
N PRO A 129 -7.78 -8.29 9.20
CA PRO A 129 -9.07 -7.66 9.42
C PRO A 129 -9.02 -6.80 10.69
N LEU A 130 -9.90 -5.81 10.78
CA LEU A 130 -10.10 -5.05 12.02
C LEU A 130 -10.82 -5.90 13.05
N ALA A 131 -10.57 -5.63 14.34
CA ALA A 131 -11.15 -6.41 15.43
C ALA A 131 -12.61 -6.08 15.70
N ASN A 132 -13.05 -4.83 15.47
CA ASN A 132 -14.40 -4.39 15.77
C ASN A 132 -15.15 -3.92 14.51
N LEU A 133 -16.49 -4.10 14.53
CA LEU A 133 -17.35 -3.69 13.41
C LEU A 133 -17.38 -2.17 13.18
N SER A 134 -17.19 -1.38 14.24
CA SER A 134 -17.19 0.08 14.19
C SER A 134 -15.85 0.67 13.73
N ASP A 135 -14.80 -0.13 13.69
CA ASP A 135 -13.46 0.36 13.40
C ASP A 135 -13.29 0.70 11.92
N MET A 136 -12.43 1.69 11.68
CA MET A 136 -12.02 2.11 10.35
C MET A 136 -10.53 2.35 10.33
N ARG A 137 -9.83 1.72 9.38
CA ARG A 137 -8.43 1.97 9.08
C ARG A 137 -8.32 2.74 7.78
N VAL A 138 -7.59 3.85 7.83
CA VAL A 138 -7.25 4.65 6.64
C VAL A 138 -5.74 4.72 6.51
N VAL A 139 -5.25 4.43 5.32
CA VAL A 139 -3.84 4.54 4.99
C VAL A 139 -3.68 5.17 3.61
N ALA A 140 -2.76 6.12 3.49
CA ALA A 140 -2.32 6.62 2.20
C ALA A 140 -1.21 5.71 1.67
N VAL A 141 -1.44 5.14 0.50
CA VAL A 141 -0.50 4.26 -0.20
C VAL A 141 0.13 5.04 -1.32
N MET A 142 1.45 5.10 -1.35
CA MET A 142 2.25 5.86 -2.29
C MET A 142 3.15 4.91 -3.08
N ASN A 143 3.03 4.94 -4.39
CA ASN A 143 3.80 4.07 -5.27
C ASN A 143 4.98 4.82 -5.88
N TYR A 144 6.16 4.28 -5.68
CA TYR A 144 7.41 4.80 -6.24
C TYR A 144 8.09 3.74 -7.11
N TYR A 145 8.89 4.20 -8.05
CA TYR A 145 9.64 3.38 -9.00
C TYR A 145 11.12 3.68 -8.88
N THR A 146 11.96 2.69 -9.23
CA THR A 146 13.43 2.80 -9.21
C THR A 146 14.01 2.67 -10.62
N GLU A 147 15.30 2.96 -10.77
CA GLU A 147 15.96 2.77 -12.06
C GLU A 147 15.96 1.31 -12.53
N SER A 148 16.15 0.36 -11.60
CA SER A 148 16.11 -1.07 -11.92
C SER A 148 14.69 -1.60 -12.18
N CYS A 149 13.66 -0.89 -11.67
CA CYS A 149 12.27 -1.23 -11.86
C CYS A 149 11.43 0.02 -12.21
N PRO A 150 11.55 0.54 -13.44
CA PRO A 150 10.81 1.71 -13.89
C PRO A 150 9.32 1.40 -14.07
N GLU A 151 8.49 2.44 -14.04
CA GLU A 151 7.04 2.31 -14.19
C GLU A 151 6.62 1.56 -15.46
N SER A 152 7.43 1.63 -16.52
CA SER A 152 7.18 0.89 -17.77
C SER A 152 7.19 -0.63 -17.62
N THR A 153 7.74 -1.16 -16.52
CA THR A 153 7.71 -2.61 -16.20
C THR A 153 6.41 -3.05 -15.54
N ARG A 154 5.51 -2.13 -15.24
CA ARG A 154 4.21 -2.43 -14.65
C ARG A 154 3.39 -3.34 -15.59
N PRO A 155 2.78 -4.44 -15.06
CA PRO A 155 1.95 -5.32 -15.88
C PRO A 155 0.81 -4.55 -16.57
N PRO A 156 0.63 -4.69 -17.89
CA PRO A 156 -0.40 -3.95 -18.63
C PRO A 156 -1.83 -4.29 -18.17
N GLU A 157 -2.04 -5.50 -17.63
CA GLU A 157 -3.33 -5.96 -17.12
C GLU A 157 -3.72 -5.32 -15.78
N LEU A 158 -2.79 -4.64 -15.12
CA LEU A 158 -3.02 -4.06 -13.80
C LEU A 158 -4.15 -3.02 -13.83
N ASN A 159 -4.24 -2.25 -14.89
CA ASN A 159 -5.33 -1.28 -15.10
C ASN A 159 -6.69 -1.95 -15.06
N ARG A 160 -6.85 -3.05 -15.81
CA ARG A 160 -8.09 -3.84 -15.86
C ARG A 160 -8.40 -4.44 -14.49
N HIS A 161 -7.39 -4.97 -13.80
CA HIS A 161 -7.55 -5.57 -12.48
C HIS A 161 -7.96 -4.56 -11.41
N LEU A 162 -7.40 -3.36 -11.43
CA LEU A 162 -7.63 -2.33 -10.39
C LEU A 162 -8.82 -1.42 -10.68
N TYR A 163 -9.12 -1.14 -11.94
CA TYR A 163 -10.09 -0.11 -12.36
C TYR A 163 -11.22 -0.65 -13.25
N GLY A 164 -11.15 -1.92 -13.64
CA GLY A 164 -12.09 -2.51 -14.59
C GLY A 164 -11.80 -2.10 -16.04
N ASP A 165 -12.62 -2.60 -16.96
CA ASP A 165 -12.57 -2.17 -18.37
C ASP A 165 -13.22 -0.78 -18.46
N GLN A 166 -12.40 0.27 -18.57
CA GLN A 166 -12.81 1.62 -18.98
C GLN A 166 -12.38 1.87 -20.41
#